data_604814c4385caebbea8d9c37c2138e66
#
_entry.id   604814c4385caebbea8d9c37c2138e66
#
_cell.length_a   1.000
_cell.length_b   1.000
_cell.length_c   1.000
_cell.angle_alpha   90.00
_cell.angle_beta   90.00
_cell.angle_gamma   90.00
#
_symmetry.space_group_name_H-M   'P 1'
#
loop_
_entity.id
_entity.type
_entity.pdbx_description
1 polymer ?
#
loop_
_entity_poly.entity_id
_entity_poly.type
_entity_poly.pdbx_seq_one_letter_code
_entity_poly.pdbx_strand_id
1 'polypeptide(L)' 'MPYYIVTSRNKVDEDNPFKSIHQAKCNCKTRWGKAFAKRVKHILYKDDNTERVVAIPLYGQKEQWFTYGAVK' A
#
# COMPACT_ATOMS: atom_id res chain seq x y z
N MET A 1 10.45 5.82 -8.67
CA MET A 1 9.33 4.94 -8.96
C MET A 1 8.32 5.03 -7.85
N PRO A 2 7.21 5.67 -8.10
CA PRO A 2 6.30 5.99 -7.02
C PRO A 2 5.38 4.85 -6.64
N TYR A 3 5.17 4.73 -5.36
CA TYR A 3 4.18 3.84 -4.79
C TYR A 3 3.15 4.68 -4.07
N TYR A 4 1.88 4.29 -4.17
CA TYR A 4 0.79 5.05 -3.58
C TYR A 4 -0.08 4.16 -2.71
N ILE A 5 -0.64 4.74 -1.66
CA ILE A 5 -1.63 4.05 -0.85
C ILE A 5 -3.00 4.26 -1.48
N VAL A 6 -3.74 3.18 -1.68
CA VAL A 6 -5.13 3.24 -2.13
C VAL A 6 -6.01 2.87 -0.94
N THR A 7 -6.92 3.76 -0.59
CA THR A 7 -7.78 3.54 0.57
C THR A 7 -8.92 2.58 0.27
N SER A 8 -9.59 2.13 1.31
CA SER A 8 -10.71 1.21 1.16
C SER A 8 -11.85 1.81 0.34
N ARG A 9 -11.84 3.11 0.12
CA ARG A 9 -12.83 3.77 -0.73
C ARG A 9 -12.37 3.91 -2.18
N ASN A 10 -11.33 3.18 -2.57
CA ASN A 10 -10.76 3.22 -3.90
C ASN A 10 -10.17 4.58 -4.28
N LYS A 11 -9.71 5.33 -3.29
CA LYS A 11 -9.05 6.60 -3.54
C LYS A 11 -7.55 6.44 -3.46
N VAL A 12 -6.86 6.85 -4.52
CA VAL A 12 -5.40 6.87 -4.56
C VAL A 12 -4.92 8.16 -3.91
N ASP A 13 -4.03 8.02 -2.93
CA ASP A 13 -3.45 9.19 -2.27
C ASP A 13 -2.30 9.70 -3.11
N GLU A 14 -2.63 10.42 -4.16
CA GLU A 14 -1.63 10.88 -5.12
C GLU A 14 -0.75 12.00 -4.58
N ASP A 15 -1.12 12.60 -3.48
CA ASP A 15 -0.33 13.67 -2.88
C ASP A 15 0.87 13.16 -2.11
N ASN A 16 0.91 11.86 -1.82
CA ASN A 16 1.97 11.28 -1.01
C ASN A 16 2.60 10.07 -1.69
N PRO A 17 3.40 10.31 -2.73
CA PRO A 17 4.13 9.21 -3.37
C PRO A 17 5.26 8.71 -2.47
N PHE A 18 5.44 7.41 -2.44
CA PHE A 18 6.49 6.78 -1.64
C PHE A 18 7.56 6.20 -2.56
N LYS A 19 8.79 6.20 -2.09
CA LYS A 19 9.91 5.71 -2.88
C LYS A 19 10.03 4.20 -2.84
N SER A 20 9.43 3.56 -1.86
CA SER A 20 9.49 2.10 -1.72
C SER A 20 8.23 1.56 -1.11
N ILE A 21 8.02 0.25 -1.30
CA ILE A 21 6.90 -0.45 -0.67
C ILE A 21 7.02 -0.37 0.84
N HIS A 22 8.24 -0.48 1.35
CA HIS A 22 8.47 -0.43 2.79
C HIS A 22 8.02 0.90 3.39
N GLN A 23 8.34 2.01 2.73
CA GLN A 23 7.90 3.32 3.20
C GLN A 23 6.38 3.43 3.22
N ALA A 24 5.73 2.92 2.17
CA ALA A 24 4.28 2.94 2.11
C ALA A 24 3.66 2.12 3.24
N LYS A 25 4.20 0.94 3.51
CA LYS A 25 3.72 0.09 4.60
C LYS A 25 3.88 0.77 5.96
N CYS A 26 5.04 1.36 6.19
CA CYS A 26 5.29 2.06 7.45
C CYS A 26 4.34 3.24 7.63
N ASN A 27 4.06 3.96 6.56
CA ASN A 27 3.14 5.08 6.62
C ASN A 27 1.72 4.63 6.95
N CYS A 28 1.30 3.50 6.40
CA CYS A 28 -0.02 2.94 6.72
C CYS A 28 -0.14 2.69 8.22
N LYS A 29 0.88 2.11 8.81
CA LYS A 29 0.87 1.83 10.24
C LYS A 29 0.87 3.11 11.06
N THR A 30 1.65 4.10 10.62
CA THR A 30 1.72 5.38 11.31
C THR A 30 0.39 6.12 11.27
N ARG A 31 -0.29 6.10 10.13
CA ARG A 31 -1.52 6.86 9.95
C ARG A 31 -2.73 6.19 10.61
N TRP A 32 -2.82 4.88 10.53
CA TRP A 32 -4.03 4.17 10.98
C TRP A 32 -3.79 3.19 12.10
N GLY A 33 -2.54 2.96 12.48
CA GLY A 33 -2.22 2.03 13.54
C GLY A 33 -2.72 0.63 13.21
N LYS A 34 -3.32 -0.02 14.18
CA LYS A 34 -3.80 -1.38 13.99
C LYS A 34 -4.99 -1.49 13.05
N ALA A 35 -5.62 -0.37 12.73
CA ALA A 35 -6.77 -0.36 11.85
C ALA A 35 -6.39 -0.26 10.38
N PHE A 36 -5.10 -0.30 10.04
CA PHE A 36 -4.68 -0.05 8.66
C PHE A 36 -5.30 -1.05 7.68
N ALA A 37 -5.48 -2.30 8.08
CA ALA A 37 -6.03 -3.31 7.17
C ALA A 37 -7.48 -2.99 6.77
N LYS A 38 -8.19 -2.25 7.61
CA LYS A 38 -9.56 -1.85 7.30
C LYS A 38 -9.61 -0.59 6.46
N ARG A 39 -8.57 0.23 6.53
CA ARG A 39 -8.55 1.54 5.87
C ARG A 39 -7.81 1.55 4.56
N VAL A 40 -6.90 0.61 4.38
CA VAL A 40 -6.06 0.54 3.18
C VAL A 40 -6.50 -0.65 2.34
N LYS A 41 -6.80 -0.39 1.08
CA LYS A 41 -7.16 -1.45 0.16
C LYS A 41 -5.93 -2.15 -0.38
N HIS A 42 -4.96 -1.38 -0.84
CA HIS A 42 -3.70 -1.93 -1.34
C HIS A 42 -2.69 -0.82 -1.54
N ILE A 43 -1.46 -1.22 -1.85
CA ILE A 43 -0.41 -0.31 -2.29
C ILE A 43 -0.26 -0.50 -3.79
N LEU A 44 -0.26 0.60 -4.51
CA LEU A 44 -0.23 0.63 -5.96
C LEU A 44 1.11 1.17 -6.46
N TYR A 45 1.71 0.49 -7.42
CA TYR A 45 2.83 1.02 -8.17
C TYR A 45 2.28 1.67 -9.43
N LYS A 46 2.67 2.88 -9.69
CA LYS A 46 2.16 3.60 -10.84
C LYS A 46 3.24 4.45 -11.47
N ASP A 47 3.45 4.29 -12.76
CA ASP A 47 4.30 5.17 -13.53
C ASP A 47 3.58 5.54 -14.83
N ASP A 48 4.29 6.13 -15.78
CA ASP A 48 3.66 6.63 -17.01
C ASP A 48 3.03 5.52 -17.86
N ASN A 49 3.55 4.31 -17.76
CA ASN A 49 3.12 3.22 -18.61
C ASN A 49 2.51 2.05 -17.87
N THR A 50 2.67 2.01 -16.57
CA THR A 50 2.31 0.82 -15.80
C THR A 50 1.57 1.20 -14.52
N GLU A 51 0.56 0.42 -14.19
CA GLU A 51 -0.16 0.58 -12.94
C GLU A 51 -0.50 -0.81 -12.44
N ARG A 52 -0.06 -1.16 -11.23
CA ARG A 52 -0.32 -2.48 -10.68
C ARG A 52 -0.33 -2.47 -9.17
N VAL A 53 -1.09 -3.39 -8.62
CA VAL A 53 -1.13 -3.61 -7.17
C VAL A 53 0.13 -4.37 -6.78
N VAL A 54 0.85 -3.87 -5.79
CA VAL A 54 2.10 -4.50 -5.35
C VAL A 54 2.02 -5.10 -3.96
N ALA A 55 1.05 -4.69 -3.14
CA ALA A 55 0.89 -5.26 -1.81
C ALA A 55 -0.53 -5.05 -1.33
N ILE A 56 -1.04 -6.00 -0.56
CA ILE A 56 -2.34 -5.87 0.09
C ILE A 56 -2.19 -6.18 1.58
N PRO A 57 -2.94 -5.48 2.44
CA PRO A 57 -2.94 -5.83 3.85
C PRO A 57 -3.76 -7.09 4.08
N LEU A 58 -3.30 -7.91 5.01
CA LEU A 58 -4.00 -9.14 5.37
C LEU A 58 -4.71 -8.95 6.70
N TYR A 59 -5.94 -9.43 6.76
CA TYR A 59 -6.67 -9.45 8.01
C TYR A 59 -6.22 -10.65 8.83
N GLY A 60 -6.13 -10.46 10.13
CA GLY A 60 -5.74 -11.55 10.99
C GLY A 60 -5.32 -11.03 12.35
N GLN A 61 -4.74 -11.91 13.15
CA GLN A 61 -4.30 -11.56 14.48
C GLN A 61 -3.06 -10.69 14.49
N LYS A 62 -2.30 -10.73 13.40
CA LYS A 62 -1.10 -9.93 13.26
C LYS A 62 -1.19 -9.06 12.01
N GLU A 63 -0.63 -7.88 12.10
CA GLU A 63 -0.60 -6.96 10.98
C GLU A 63 0.40 -7.46 9.95
N GLN A 64 -0.09 -8.01 8.86
CA GLN A 64 0.75 -8.58 7.83
C GLN A 64 0.34 -8.06 6.46
N TRP A 65 1.28 -8.15 5.54
CA TRP A 65 1.07 -7.77 4.16
C TRP A 65 1.38 -8.95 3.25
N PHE A 66 0.63 -9.06 2.18
CA PHE A 66 0.98 -9.93 1.07
C PHE A 66 1.59 -9.04 -0.01
N THR A 67 2.82 -9.30 -0.40
CA THR A 67 3.51 -8.52 -1.41
C THR A 67 3.57 -9.33 -2.70
N TYR A 68 3.03 -8.76 -3.76
CA TYR A 68 3.01 -9.42 -5.05
C TYR A 68 4.36 -9.33 -5.75
N GLY A 69 4.66 -10.37 -6.50
CA GLY A 69 5.68 -10.32 -7.50
C GLY A 69 6.99 -9.81 -6.96
N ALA A 70 7.37 -10.40 -5.93
CA ALA A 70 8.63 -10.02 -5.41
C ALA A 70 9.65 -10.29 -6.42
N VAL A 71 9.76 -9.78 -7.32
CA VAL A 71 10.52 -10.05 -8.31
C VAL A 71 11.63 -9.39 -8.65
N LYS A 72 11.58 -9.59 -8.43
CA LYS A 72 12.35 -9.30 -8.69
C LYS A 72 12.66 -8.94 -9.13
#